data_79e85d31a80fc722b1c884111a964849
#
_entry.id   79e85d31a80fc722b1c884111a964849
#
_cell.length_a   1.000
_cell.length_b   1.000
_cell.length_c   1.000
_cell.angle_alpha   90.00
_cell.angle_beta   90.00
_cell.angle_gamma   90.00
#
_symmetry.space_group_name_H-M   'P 1'
#
loop_
_entity.id
_entity.type
_entity.pdbx_description
1 polymer ?
#
loop_
_entity_poly.entity_id
_entity_poly.type
_entity_poly.pdbx_seq_one_letter_code
_entity_poly.pdbx_strand_id
1 'polypeptide(L)'
;MLNTVAAPIFVPNIDSIFSAGANDTLDIPNAELKSFDLKAVLPKGHPLTKCKNIAVSQLCGEPFIMLEKGSKSEINKLFETHGIKPNVKFTTWDDYAVMSMVEKGLGIGILPGLILKRNAYDIAIKDLDVPAYRDICVGVWNKKSLPIAVKKFLDYLPYRNG
;
A
#
# COMPACT_ATOMS: atom_id res chain seq x y z
N MET A 1 16.41 6.83 -15.16
CA MET A 1 14.96 6.56 -15.08
C MET A 1 14.54 6.73 -13.62
N LEU A 2 13.81 7.78 -13.32
CA LEU A 2 13.39 8.12 -11.96
C LEU A 2 12.26 7.16 -11.55
N ASN A 3 12.56 6.23 -10.63
CA ASN A 3 11.56 5.40 -9.99
C ASN A 3 10.66 6.29 -9.14
N THR A 4 9.43 6.46 -9.58
CA THR A 4 8.41 7.20 -8.85
C THR A 4 7.88 6.32 -7.72
N VAL A 5 8.59 6.29 -6.61
CA VAL A 5 7.99 6.08 -5.29
C VAL A 5 6.90 7.12 -5.15
N ALA A 6 5.75 6.78 -4.53
CA ALA A 6 4.65 7.72 -4.28
C ALA A 6 5.22 9.11 -4.03
N ALA A 7 4.84 10.08 -4.88
CA ALA A 7 5.52 11.36 -4.96
C ALA A 7 5.85 11.88 -3.57
N PRO A 8 7.12 12.01 -3.20
CA PRO A 8 7.45 12.63 -1.93
C PRO A 8 6.85 14.02 -1.97
N ILE A 9 6.10 14.39 -0.95
CA ILE A 9 5.73 15.79 -0.76
C ILE A 9 7.06 16.47 -0.46
N PHE A 10 7.72 16.93 -1.53
CA PHE A 10 8.95 17.67 -1.42
C PHE A 10 8.59 19.08 -0.96
N VAL A 11 8.65 19.30 0.32
CA VAL A 11 8.62 20.65 0.87
C VAL A 11 10.07 21.12 0.91
N PRO A 12 10.46 22.13 0.11
CA PRO A 12 11.81 22.67 0.15
C PRO A 12 12.13 23.05 1.59
N ASN A 13 13.29 22.62 2.11
CA ASN A 13 13.78 22.82 3.48
C ASN A 13 13.19 21.95 4.59
N ILE A 14 12.54 20.81 4.29
CA ILE A 14 12.23 19.80 5.30
C ILE A 14 13.13 18.58 5.05
N ASP A 15 13.98 18.26 6.01
CA ASP A 15 14.89 17.10 5.97
C ASP A 15 14.19 15.76 6.28
N SER A 16 12.86 15.72 6.17
CA SER A 16 12.05 14.52 6.42
C SER A 16 11.12 14.23 5.27
N ILE A 17 11.01 12.96 4.90
CA ILE A 17 10.15 12.45 3.83
C ILE A 17 9.18 11.45 4.44
N PHE A 18 7.87 11.63 4.22
CA PHE A 18 6.86 10.61 4.51
C PHE A 18 6.75 9.68 3.31
N SER A 19 6.94 8.39 3.53
CA SER A 19 6.86 7.36 2.48
C SER A 19 5.92 6.24 2.90
N ALA A 20 5.20 5.68 1.93
CA ALA A 20 4.48 4.44 2.07
C ALA A 20 5.24 3.33 1.33
N GLY A 21 5.50 2.23 2.02
CA GLY A 21 6.24 1.09 1.50
C GLY A 21 7.66 0.97 2.06
N ALA A 22 8.16 -0.24 2.13
CA ALA A 22 9.52 -0.50 2.59
C ALA A 22 10.54 0.08 1.61
N ASN A 23 11.40 0.94 2.10
CA ASN A 23 12.43 1.59 1.27
C ASN A 23 13.69 0.74 1.18
N ASP A 24 13.65 -0.31 0.38
CA ASP A 24 14.87 -1.08 0.05
C ASP A 24 15.85 -0.30 -0.86
N THR A 25 15.51 0.92 -1.27
CA THR A 25 16.27 1.67 -2.29
C THR A 25 16.97 2.92 -1.79
N LEU A 26 16.60 3.41 -0.63
CA LEU A 26 17.25 4.57 -0.03
C LEU A 26 17.83 4.12 1.32
N ASP A 27 19.12 4.26 1.47
CA ASP A 27 19.83 4.00 2.74
C ASP A 27 19.51 5.11 3.76
N ILE A 28 18.20 5.39 3.91
CA ILE A 28 17.66 6.38 4.82
C ILE A 28 17.16 5.63 6.06
N PRO A 29 17.67 5.92 7.26
CA PRO A 29 17.15 5.35 8.48
C PRO A 29 15.67 5.68 8.63
N ASN A 30 14.81 4.67 8.53
CA ASN A 30 13.36 4.81 8.66
C ASN A 30 12.93 4.59 10.11
N ALA A 31 11.96 5.38 10.55
CA ALA A 31 11.15 5.05 11.72
C ALA A 31 9.77 4.60 11.22
N GLU A 32 9.46 3.32 11.42
CA GLU A 32 8.12 2.80 11.16
C GLU A 32 7.12 3.50 12.09
N LEU A 33 6.07 4.07 11.51
CA LEU A 33 5.00 4.72 12.26
C LEU A 33 3.83 3.79 12.47
N LYS A 34 3.42 3.09 11.42
CA LYS A 34 2.27 2.20 11.47
C LYS A 34 2.26 1.25 10.26
N SER A 35 1.87 0.02 10.55
CA SER A 35 1.63 -1.02 9.55
C SER A 35 0.12 -1.21 9.32
N PHE A 36 -0.28 -1.46 8.10
CA PHE A 36 -1.66 -1.73 7.70
C PHE A 36 -1.73 -2.96 6.83
N ASP A 37 -2.62 -3.89 7.19
CA ASP A 37 -2.85 -5.09 6.37
C ASP A 37 -3.25 -4.73 4.95
N LEU A 38 -2.74 -5.48 3.99
CA LEU A 38 -3.27 -5.50 2.64
C LEU A 38 -4.50 -6.42 2.60
N LYS A 39 -5.56 -5.96 1.94
CA LYS A 39 -6.84 -6.67 1.83
C LYS A 39 -7.18 -6.88 0.35
N ALA A 40 -7.76 -8.04 0.03
CA ALA A 40 -8.38 -8.25 -1.27
C ALA A 40 -9.70 -7.47 -1.35
N VAL A 41 -9.94 -6.80 -2.48
CA VAL A 41 -11.19 -6.11 -2.80
C VAL A 41 -11.82 -6.75 -4.02
N LEU A 42 -13.11 -7.09 -3.89
CA LEU A 42 -13.85 -7.87 -4.89
C LEU A 42 -15.23 -7.25 -5.11
N PRO A 43 -15.84 -7.47 -6.29
CA PRO A 43 -17.27 -7.18 -6.47
C PRO A 43 -18.11 -7.97 -5.46
N LYS A 44 -19.19 -7.42 -4.93
CA LYS A 44 -20.02 -8.08 -3.91
C LYS A 44 -20.53 -9.47 -4.30
N GLY A 45 -20.84 -9.68 -5.57
CA GLY A 45 -21.33 -10.97 -6.08
C GLY A 45 -20.24 -11.97 -6.44
N HIS A 46 -18.97 -11.65 -6.24
CA HIS A 46 -17.85 -12.50 -6.66
C HIS A 46 -17.82 -13.83 -5.88
N PRO A 47 -17.56 -14.99 -6.52
CA PRO A 47 -17.54 -16.30 -5.84
C PRO A 47 -16.60 -16.36 -4.64
N LEU A 48 -15.44 -15.71 -4.72
CA LEU A 48 -14.45 -15.67 -3.65
C LEU A 48 -14.92 -14.93 -2.38
N THR A 49 -16.03 -14.19 -2.43
CA THR A 49 -16.60 -13.55 -1.24
C THR A 49 -17.10 -14.55 -0.20
N LYS A 50 -17.34 -15.79 -0.60
CA LYS A 50 -17.74 -16.90 0.29
C LYS A 50 -16.55 -17.45 1.10
N CYS A 51 -15.32 -17.19 0.68
CA CYS A 51 -14.12 -17.60 1.40
C CYS A 51 -13.95 -16.73 2.65
N LYS A 52 -13.45 -17.31 3.73
CA LYS A 52 -13.09 -16.56 4.95
C LYS A 52 -11.90 -15.65 4.62
N ASN A 53 -10.83 -16.21 4.08
CA ASN A 53 -9.65 -15.52 3.61
C ASN A 53 -9.41 -15.89 2.15
N ILE A 54 -8.75 -15.02 1.40
CA ILE A 54 -8.44 -15.22 -0.02
C ILE A 54 -6.99 -15.71 -0.13
N ALA A 55 -6.80 -16.88 -0.73
CA ALA A 55 -5.46 -17.32 -1.06
C ALA A 55 -4.90 -16.49 -2.21
N VAL A 56 -3.62 -16.09 -2.10
CA VAL A 56 -2.97 -15.26 -3.14
C VAL A 56 -3.03 -15.97 -4.49
N SER A 57 -2.94 -17.30 -4.52
CA SER A 57 -3.07 -18.11 -5.73
C SER A 57 -4.44 -18.01 -6.40
N GLN A 58 -5.52 -17.79 -5.65
CA GLN A 58 -6.86 -17.62 -6.20
C GLN A 58 -7.03 -16.32 -6.99
N LEU A 59 -6.17 -15.33 -6.73
CA LEU A 59 -6.20 -14.04 -7.44
C LEU A 59 -5.67 -14.14 -8.88
N CYS A 60 -4.91 -15.21 -9.21
CA CYS A 60 -4.28 -15.35 -10.54
C CYS A 60 -5.26 -15.61 -11.66
N GLY A 61 -6.35 -16.31 -11.36
CA GLY A 61 -7.38 -16.67 -12.37
C GLY A 61 -8.30 -15.52 -12.74
N GLU A 62 -8.30 -14.48 -11.93
CA GLU A 62 -9.25 -13.36 -12.06
C GLU A 62 -8.63 -12.16 -12.78
N PRO A 63 -9.44 -11.36 -13.49
CA PRO A 63 -9.01 -10.07 -13.97
C PRO A 63 -8.52 -9.22 -12.81
N PHE A 64 -7.27 -8.79 -12.86
CA PHE A 64 -6.65 -8.05 -11.77
C PHE A 64 -6.44 -6.58 -12.12
N ILE A 65 -6.81 -5.69 -11.19
CA ILE A 65 -6.59 -4.25 -11.26
C ILE A 65 -5.38 -3.93 -10.39
N MET A 66 -4.26 -3.62 -11.03
CA MET A 66 -3.01 -3.34 -10.36
C MET A 66 -2.96 -1.88 -9.91
N LEU A 67 -2.76 -1.69 -8.60
CA LEU A 67 -2.38 -0.39 -8.08
C LEU A 67 -0.88 -0.21 -8.27
N GLU A 68 -0.49 0.65 -9.20
CA GLU A 68 0.90 0.88 -9.53
C GLU A 68 1.52 1.94 -8.62
N LYS A 69 2.40 1.51 -7.73
CA LYS A 69 3.23 2.36 -6.87
C LYS A 69 4.73 2.15 -7.16
N GLY A 70 5.04 1.78 -8.41
CA GLY A 70 6.39 1.44 -8.84
C GLY A 70 6.70 -0.05 -8.77
N SER A 71 7.82 -0.45 -9.38
CA SER A 71 8.22 -1.86 -9.53
C SER A 71 8.47 -2.59 -8.20
N LYS A 72 8.75 -1.87 -7.13
CA LYS A 72 9.01 -2.41 -5.78
C LYS A 72 7.82 -2.25 -4.84
N SER A 73 6.59 -2.16 -5.39
CA SER A 73 5.41 -2.09 -4.54
C SER A 73 5.25 -3.38 -3.73
N GLU A 74 4.67 -3.27 -2.53
CA GLU A 74 4.38 -4.41 -1.65
C GLU A 74 3.47 -5.44 -2.33
N ILE A 75 2.60 -5.01 -3.25
CA ILE A 75 1.73 -5.90 -4.03
C ILE A 75 2.56 -6.74 -5.01
N ASN A 76 3.51 -6.13 -5.72
CA ASN A 76 4.41 -6.84 -6.60
C ASN A 76 5.26 -7.84 -5.80
N LYS A 77 5.83 -7.40 -4.67
CA LYS A 77 6.61 -8.26 -3.78
C LYS A 77 5.79 -9.45 -3.25
N LEU A 78 4.51 -9.23 -2.92
CA LEU A 78 3.60 -10.30 -2.51
C LEU A 78 3.47 -11.36 -3.60
N PHE A 79 3.22 -10.97 -4.84
CA PHE A 79 3.10 -11.91 -5.96
C PHE A 79 4.42 -12.60 -6.27
N GLU A 80 5.53 -11.88 -6.30
CA GLU A 80 6.88 -12.42 -6.55
C GLU A 80 7.28 -13.45 -5.48
N THR A 81 7.06 -13.15 -4.20
CA THR A 81 7.39 -14.04 -3.07
C THR A 81 6.66 -15.37 -3.17
N HIS A 82 5.43 -15.37 -3.72
CA HIS A 82 4.63 -16.58 -3.88
C HIS A 82 4.78 -17.22 -5.27
N GLY A 83 5.66 -16.71 -6.13
CA GLY A 83 5.85 -17.22 -7.49
C GLY A 83 4.62 -17.09 -8.37
N ILE A 84 3.78 -16.08 -8.12
CA ILE A 84 2.48 -15.89 -8.75
C ILE A 84 2.51 -14.74 -9.73
N LYS A 85 1.91 -14.94 -10.91
CA LYS A 85 1.74 -13.88 -11.91
C LYS A 85 0.27 -13.52 -12.03
N PRO A 86 -0.16 -12.32 -11.55
CA PRO A 86 -1.54 -11.89 -11.66
C PRO A 86 -1.93 -11.61 -13.12
N ASN A 87 -3.22 -11.84 -13.45
CA ASN A 87 -3.79 -11.52 -14.76
C ASN A 87 -4.17 -10.03 -14.83
N VAL A 88 -3.17 -9.16 -14.86
CA VAL A 88 -3.37 -7.70 -14.87
C VAL A 88 -4.09 -7.27 -16.14
N LYS A 89 -5.29 -6.72 -15.99
CA LYS A 89 -6.10 -6.13 -17.07
C LYS A 89 -6.06 -4.61 -17.07
N PHE A 90 -5.95 -4.02 -15.89
CA PHE A 90 -5.93 -2.59 -15.71
C PHE A 90 -4.85 -2.20 -14.71
N THR A 91 -4.29 -1.02 -14.90
CA THR A 91 -3.29 -0.42 -14.01
C THR A 91 -3.71 1.01 -13.70
N THR A 92 -3.64 1.41 -12.45
CA THR A 92 -3.94 2.77 -12.02
C THR A 92 -3.06 3.18 -10.84
N TRP A 93 -2.89 4.48 -10.64
CA TRP A 93 -2.14 5.07 -9.52
C TRP A 93 -3.04 5.44 -8.34
N ASP A 94 -4.35 5.38 -8.53
CA ASP A 94 -5.35 5.87 -7.59
C ASP A 94 -6.11 4.71 -6.94
N ASP A 95 -6.05 4.64 -5.61
CA ASP A 95 -6.75 3.64 -4.79
C ASP A 95 -8.27 3.72 -4.97
N TYR A 96 -8.83 4.93 -5.13
CA TYR A 96 -10.28 5.14 -5.35
C TYR A 96 -10.71 4.66 -6.73
N ALA A 97 -9.86 4.83 -7.75
CA ALA A 97 -10.11 4.29 -9.08
C ALA A 97 -10.16 2.75 -9.03
N VAL A 98 -9.26 2.09 -8.28
CA VAL A 98 -9.34 0.63 -8.07
C VAL A 98 -10.69 0.25 -7.49
N MET A 99 -11.15 0.91 -6.40
CA MET A 99 -12.43 0.60 -5.76
C MET A 99 -13.62 0.80 -6.71
N SER A 100 -13.62 1.89 -7.48
CA SER A 100 -14.66 2.16 -8.48
C SER A 100 -14.72 1.09 -9.58
N MET A 101 -13.56 0.68 -10.10
CA MET A 101 -13.47 -0.37 -11.12
C MET A 101 -13.91 -1.72 -10.58
N VAL A 102 -13.55 -2.07 -9.33
CA VAL A 102 -14.00 -3.29 -8.65
C VAL A 102 -15.52 -3.27 -8.47
N GLU A 103 -16.10 -2.15 -8.01
CA GLU A 103 -17.55 -2.00 -7.88
C GLU A 103 -18.29 -2.27 -9.19
N LYS A 104 -17.73 -1.87 -10.33
CA LYS A 104 -18.28 -2.10 -11.66
C LYS A 104 -17.98 -3.50 -12.22
N GLY A 105 -17.35 -4.38 -11.44
CA GLY A 105 -17.08 -5.75 -11.84
C GLY A 105 -15.98 -5.91 -12.88
N LEU A 106 -15.10 -4.91 -13.05
CA LEU A 106 -14.02 -4.95 -14.05
C LEU A 106 -12.86 -5.86 -13.62
N GLY A 107 -12.83 -6.27 -12.35
CA GLY A 107 -11.81 -7.15 -11.81
C GLY A 107 -11.77 -7.10 -10.29
N ILE A 108 -10.71 -7.67 -9.75
CA ILE A 108 -10.39 -7.68 -8.32
C ILE A 108 -9.09 -6.91 -8.09
N GLY A 109 -8.83 -6.49 -6.85
CA GLY A 109 -7.60 -5.78 -6.51
C GLY A 109 -7.13 -6.08 -5.10
N ILE A 110 -5.97 -5.52 -4.76
CA ILE A 110 -5.44 -5.49 -3.39
C ILE A 110 -5.22 -4.03 -2.98
N LEU A 111 -5.72 -3.65 -1.81
CA LEU A 111 -5.58 -2.31 -1.28
C LEU A 111 -5.20 -2.33 0.21
N PRO A 112 -4.52 -1.28 0.72
CA PRO A 112 -4.24 -1.16 2.14
C PRO A 112 -5.52 -0.96 2.95
N GLY A 113 -5.62 -1.65 4.09
CA GLY A 113 -6.76 -1.54 4.99
C GLY A 113 -7.02 -0.11 5.49
N LEU A 114 -5.99 0.75 5.51
CA LEU A 114 -6.16 2.16 5.88
C LEU A 114 -7.16 2.88 4.96
N ILE A 115 -7.01 2.72 3.65
CA ILE A 115 -7.87 3.36 2.64
C ILE A 115 -9.30 2.80 2.73
N LEU A 116 -9.41 1.51 3.02
CA LEU A 116 -10.69 0.80 3.09
C LEU A 116 -11.55 1.17 4.32
N LYS A 117 -10.97 1.79 5.35
CA LYS A 117 -11.73 2.23 6.55
C LYS A 117 -12.83 3.24 6.24
N ARG A 118 -12.69 4.02 5.17
CA ARG A 118 -13.67 5.03 4.73
C ARG A 118 -14.24 4.67 3.36
N ASN A 119 -14.44 3.37 3.12
CA ASN A 119 -14.98 2.88 1.87
C ASN A 119 -16.43 3.30 1.69
N ALA A 120 -16.72 3.99 0.59
CA ALA A 120 -18.08 4.38 0.16
C ALA A 120 -18.58 3.53 -1.04
N TYR A 121 -17.76 2.59 -1.53
CA TYR A 121 -18.06 1.75 -2.70
C TYR A 121 -18.73 0.45 -2.31
N ASP A 122 -19.57 -0.09 -3.18
CA ASP A 122 -20.29 -1.34 -2.97
C ASP A 122 -19.38 -2.56 -3.32
N ILE A 123 -18.35 -2.77 -2.55
CA ILE A 123 -17.35 -3.82 -2.73
C ILE A 123 -17.27 -4.74 -1.50
N ALA A 124 -16.80 -5.97 -1.72
CA ALA A 124 -16.45 -6.89 -0.63
C ALA A 124 -14.96 -6.78 -0.30
N ILE A 125 -14.64 -6.70 0.99
CA ILE A 125 -13.29 -6.63 1.51
C ILE A 125 -13.00 -7.92 2.25
N LYS A 126 -11.87 -8.57 1.92
CA LYS A 126 -11.47 -9.86 2.48
C LYS A 126 -10.01 -9.83 2.90
N ASP A 127 -9.71 -10.59 3.95
CA ASP A 127 -8.32 -10.81 4.36
C ASP A 127 -7.63 -11.75 3.37
N LEU A 128 -6.32 -11.59 3.22
CA LEU A 128 -5.48 -12.56 2.54
C LEU A 128 -5.15 -13.72 3.50
N ASP A 129 -4.82 -14.88 2.96
CA ASP A 129 -4.40 -16.06 3.73
C ASP A 129 -2.96 -15.97 4.22
N VAL A 130 -2.21 -14.99 3.75
CA VAL A 130 -0.83 -14.69 4.11
C VAL A 130 -0.69 -13.28 4.68
N PRO A 131 0.25 -13.05 5.59
CA PRO A 131 0.52 -11.71 6.10
C PRO A 131 1.11 -10.84 5.00
N ALA A 132 0.46 -9.74 4.72
CA ALA A 132 0.91 -8.73 3.77
C ALA A 132 0.55 -7.34 4.30
N TYR A 133 1.54 -6.44 4.33
CA TYR A 133 1.39 -5.16 5.00
C TYR A 133 1.89 -4.01 4.14
N ARG A 134 1.32 -2.84 4.38
CA ARG A 134 1.88 -1.56 3.95
C ARG A 134 2.35 -0.80 5.18
N ASP A 135 3.65 -0.54 5.24
CA ASP A 135 4.25 0.22 6.31
C ASP A 135 4.29 1.70 5.94
N ILE A 136 3.89 2.55 6.86
CA ILE A 136 4.07 3.99 6.77
C ILE A 136 5.26 4.36 7.64
N CYS A 137 6.27 4.95 7.02
CA CYS A 137 7.52 5.29 7.65
C CYS A 137 7.82 6.79 7.51
N VAL A 138 8.60 7.33 8.43
CA VAL A 138 9.27 8.63 8.26
C VAL A 138 10.73 8.37 7.94
N GLY A 139 11.16 8.80 6.76
CA GLY A 139 12.56 8.82 6.37
C GLY A 139 13.19 10.17 6.69
N VAL A 140 14.39 10.17 7.24
CA VAL A 140 15.19 11.37 7.46
C VAL A 140 16.54 11.22 6.78
N TRP A 141 16.92 12.23 5.99
CA TRP A 141 18.15 12.18 5.20
C TRP A 141 19.41 12.13 6.08
N ASN A 142 19.44 12.94 7.14
CA ASN A 142 20.59 12.99 8.04
C ASN A 142 20.16 13.30 9.49
N LYS A 143 20.19 12.29 10.34
CA LYS A 143 19.81 12.43 11.76
C LYS A 143 20.69 13.41 12.54
N LYS A 144 21.95 13.60 12.13
CA LYS A 144 22.92 14.44 12.87
C LYS A 144 22.70 15.94 12.65
N SER A 145 22.17 16.32 11.46
CA SER A 145 21.99 17.73 11.06
C SER A 145 20.52 18.18 10.97
N LEU A 146 19.62 17.49 11.70
CA LEU A 146 18.22 17.84 11.68
C LEU A 146 17.96 19.20 12.35
N PRO A 147 17.14 20.07 11.72
CA PRO A 147 16.62 21.27 12.36
C PRO A 147 15.90 20.96 13.68
N ILE A 148 15.92 21.89 14.63
CA ILE A 148 15.29 21.71 15.95
C ILE A 148 13.79 21.36 15.81
N ALA A 149 13.09 22.00 14.86
CA ALA A 149 11.67 21.75 14.61
C ALA A 149 11.41 20.31 14.17
N VAL A 150 12.27 19.76 13.29
CA VAL A 150 12.17 18.38 12.81
C VAL A 150 12.45 17.40 13.95
N LYS A 151 13.48 17.66 14.78
CA LYS A 151 13.75 16.82 15.96
C LYS A 151 12.54 16.76 16.89
N LYS A 152 11.98 17.91 17.26
CA LYS A 152 10.78 17.98 18.10
C LYS A 152 9.57 17.27 17.47
N PHE A 153 9.40 17.37 16.16
CA PHE A 153 8.33 16.63 15.45
C PHE A 153 8.54 15.12 15.56
N LEU A 154 9.75 14.64 15.33
CA LEU A 154 10.07 13.21 15.45
C LEU A 154 9.88 12.70 16.87
N ASP A 155 10.27 13.49 17.87
CA ASP A 155 10.07 13.16 19.29
C ASP A 155 8.58 13.11 19.66
N TYR A 156 7.74 13.91 18.98
CA TYR A 156 6.30 13.94 19.20
C TYR A 156 5.55 12.76 18.56
N LEU A 157 6.07 12.16 17.50
CA LEU A 157 5.40 11.08 16.75
C LEU A 157 4.98 9.87 17.60
N PRO A 158 5.79 9.37 18.58
CA PRO A 158 5.39 8.26 19.43
C PRO A 158 4.15 8.54 20.28
N TYR A 159 3.89 9.80 20.66
CA TYR A 159 2.76 10.21 21.50
C TYR A 159 1.44 10.37 20.74
N ARG A 160 1.48 10.34 19.42
CA ARG A 160 0.28 10.46 18.57
C ARG A 160 -0.52 9.16 18.44
N ASN A 161 0.02 8.05 18.90
CA ASN A 161 -0.58 6.72 18.80
C ASN A 161 -1.45 6.36 20.03
N GLY A 162 -1.95 7.37 20.76
CA GLY A 162 -2.97 7.23 21.80
C GLY A 162 -4.37 7.25 21.24
#